data_16af75b7506a1430932594ea0ef10862
#
_entry.id   16af75b7506a1430932594ea0ef10862
#
_cell.length_a   1.000
_cell.length_b   1.000
_cell.length_c   1.000
_cell.angle_alpha   90.00
_cell.angle_beta   90.00
_cell.angle_gamma   90.00
#
_symmetry.space_group_name_H-M   'P 1'
#
loop_
_entity.id
_entity.type
_entity.pdbx_description
1 polymer ?
#
loop_
_entity_poly.entity_id
_entity_poly.type
_entity_poly.pdbx_seq_one_letter_code
_entity_poly.pdbx_strand_id
1 'polypeptide(L)'
;MQKRQNAVTFKGNPLALVGPQLKAGDKAPNFTCLSGLDLVSFDKTPAKPRLFSVVPSLDTPVCNQQTHKFDEALGSYKDKLACYTISLDLPFAQKRFCSAENITNMQSLSDVHNHSFGQNYGVLIEGLPLALLSRAVFVVDKNGTITYAEYVPEVGAHPNYDAALNAIKTVAG
;
A
#
# COMPACT_ATOMS: atom_id res chain seq x y z
N MET A 1 9.97 -2.33 -18.31
CA MET A 1 9.98 -2.83 -16.92
C MET A 1 9.49 -4.26 -16.88
N GLN A 2 10.00 -5.06 -15.96
CA GLN A 2 9.63 -6.47 -15.82
C GLN A 2 8.14 -6.65 -15.60
N LYS A 3 7.55 -7.67 -16.25
CA LYS A 3 6.15 -8.05 -16.06
C LYS A 3 6.10 -9.47 -15.53
N ARG A 4 5.30 -9.68 -14.52
CA ARG A 4 5.07 -11.01 -13.92
C ARG A 4 3.68 -11.48 -14.36
N GLN A 5 3.66 -12.44 -15.30
CA GLN A 5 2.42 -13.00 -15.84
C GLN A 5 1.71 -13.85 -14.79
N ASN A 6 0.37 -13.83 -14.80
CA ASN A 6 -0.46 -14.62 -13.89
C ASN A 6 -0.12 -14.38 -12.41
N ALA A 7 0.30 -13.15 -12.07
CA ALA A 7 0.76 -12.81 -10.73
C ALA A 7 -0.38 -12.50 -9.75
N VAL A 8 -1.56 -12.19 -10.27
CA VAL A 8 -2.75 -11.88 -9.48
C VAL A 8 -3.99 -12.32 -10.27
N THR A 9 -5.10 -12.56 -9.56
CA THR A 9 -6.39 -12.77 -10.21
C THR A 9 -7.37 -11.66 -9.83
N PHE A 10 -8.26 -11.34 -10.75
CA PHE A 10 -9.38 -10.44 -10.50
C PHE A 10 -10.67 -11.16 -10.91
N LYS A 11 -11.51 -11.47 -9.92
CA LYS A 11 -12.69 -12.34 -10.10
C LYS A 11 -12.34 -13.66 -10.78
N GLY A 12 -11.20 -14.25 -10.37
CA GLY A 12 -10.69 -15.51 -10.90
C GLY A 12 -9.92 -15.39 -12.22
N ASN A 13 -9.93 -14.24 -12.89
CA ASN A 13 -9.21 -14.04 -14.15
C ASN A 13 -7.75 -13.63 -13.90
N PRO A 14 -6.77 -14.36 -14.47
CA PRO A 14 -5.35 -14.04 -14.24
C PRO A 14 -4.94 -12.75 -14.95
N LEU A 15 -4.15 -11.95 -14.24
CA LEU A 15 -3.60 -10.68 -14.71
C LEU A 15 -2.10 -10.59 -14.40
N ALA A 16 -1.40 -9.73 -15.14
CA ALA A 16 0.00 -9.46 -14.90
C ALA A 16 0.18 -8.31 -13.92
N LEU A 17 1.29 -8.35 -13.17
CA LEU A 17 1.77 -7.22 -12.39
C LEU A 17 3.07 -6.68 -12.99
N VAL A 18 3.17 -5.37 -13.07
CA VAL A 18 4.38 -4.67 -13.54
C VAL A 18 5.32 -4.45 -12.36
N GLY A 19 6.59 -4.76 -12.54
CA GLY A 19 7.63 -4.54 -11.56
C GLY A 19 8.08 -5.81 -10.83
N PRO A 20 9.03 -5.65 -9.88
CA PRO A 20 9.61 -6.78 -9.16
C PRO A 20 8.65 -7.34 -8.10
N GLN A 21 8.87 -8.58 -7.70
CA GLN A 21 8.27 -9.13 -6.50
C GLN A 21 9.25 -8.95 -5.34
N LEU A 22 8.94 -8.02 -4.47
CA LEU A 22 9.76 -7.72 -3.30
C LEU A 22 9.50 -8.71 -2.17
N LYS A 23 10.51 -8.90 -1.33
CA LYS A 23 10.44 -9.81 -0.18
C LYS A 23 11.15 -9.20 1.02
N ALA A 24 10.97 -9.80 2.18
CA ALA A 24 11.71 -9.43 3.39
C ALA A 24 13.23 -9.50 3.13
N GLY A 25 13.94 -8.47 3.56
CA GLY A 25 15.38 -8.30 3.32
C GLY A 25 15.71 -7.37 2.16
N ASP A 26 14.77 -7.14 1.25
CA ASP A 26 14.99 -6.20 0.14
C ASP A 26 14.97 -4.75 0.64
N LYS A 27 15.73 -3.90 -0.03
CA LYS A 27 15.67 -2.46 0.20
C LYS A 27 14.35 -1.91 -0.37
N ALA A 28 13.65 -1.11 0.41
CA ALA A 28 12.43 -0.46 -0.04
C ALA A 28 12.73 0.51 -1.19
N PRO A 29 12.11 0.32 -2.37
CA PRO A 29 12.32 1.23 -3.49
C PRO A 29 11.79 2.63 -3.22
N ASN A 30 12.39 3.63 -3.85
CA ASN A 30 11.84 4.98 -3.84
C ASN A 30 10.57 5.03 -4.71
N PHE A 31 9.75 6.03 -4.43
CA PHE A 31 8.53 6.35 -5.21
C PHE A 31 8.27 7.85 -5.09
N THR A 32 7.37 8.35 -5.92
CA THR A 32 6.82 9.70 -5.79
C THR A 32 5.32 9.62 -5.90
N CYS A 33 4.62 9.87 -4.80
CA CYS A 33 3.16 9.91 -4.72
C CYS A 33 2.68 11.31 -4.38
N LEU A 34 1.37 11.50 -4.38
CA LEU A 34 0.73 12.76 -4.01
C LEU A 34 0.01 12.63 -2.66
N SER A 35 0.25 13.60 -1.79
CA SER A 35 -0.58 13.89 -0.62
C SER A 35 -1.29 15.22 -0.90
N GLY A 36 -2.57 15.18 -1.21
CA GLY A 36 -3.20 16.34 -1.82
C GLY A 36 -2.52 16.66 -3.16
N LEU A 37 -1.98 17.86 -3.29
CA LEU A 37 -1.20 18.27 -4.46
C LEU A 37 0.31 18.32 -4.18
N ASP A 38 0.74 17.90 -2.99
CA ASP A 38 2.15 17.89 -2.61
C ASP A 38 2.80 16.55 -2.99
N LEU A 39 3.99 16.61 -3.56
CA LEU A 39 4.78 15.42 -3.89
C LEU A 39 5.44 14.86 -2.64
N VAL A 40 5.25 13.55 -2.43
CA VAL A 40 5.85 12.81 -1.32
C VAL A 40 6.66 11.65 -1.91
N SER A 41 7.97 11.64 -1.65
CA SER A 41 8.85 10.53 -2.02
C SER A 41 9.25 9.73 -0.77
N PHE A 42 9.69 8.48 -0.98
CA PHE A 42 10.08 7.60 0.12
C PHE A 42 11.13 8.22 1.04
N ASP A 43 12.16 8.81 0.46
CA ASP A 43 13.27 9.44 1.19
C ASP A 43 12.85 10.66 2.01
N LYS A 44 11.68 11.24 1.73
CA LYS A 44 11.09 12.35 2.49
C LYS A 44 10.07 11.90 3.53
N THR A 45 9.75 10.60 3.56
CA THR A 45 8.93 10.07 4.66
C THR A 45 9.76 10.03 5.95
N PRO A 46 9.13 10.17 7.13
CA PRO A 46 9.87 10.10 8.39
C PRO A 46 10.72 8.84 8.51
N ALA A 47 11.93 8.96 9.07
CA ALA A 47 12.85 7.84 9.30
C ALA A 47 12.38 6.96 10.47
N LYS A 48 11.16 6.45 10.36
CA LYS A 48 10.49 5.54 11.29
C LYS A 48 10.16 4.25 10.57
N PRO A 49 9.81 3.18 11.29
CA PRO A 49 9.15 2.06 10.64
C PRO A 49 7.90 2.51 9.89
N ARG A 50 7.65 1.92 8.73
CA ARG A 50 6.57 2.32 7.84
C ARG A 50 5.67 1.15 7.49
N LEU A 51 4.38 1.42 7.39
CA LEU A 51 3.40 0.51 6.80
C LEU A 51 2.90 1.12 5.50
N PHE A 52 2.94 0.32 4.44
CA PHE A 52 2.26 0.63 3.18
C PHE A 52 1.12 -0.37 2.97
N SER A 53 -0.11 0.11 3.12
CA SER A 53 -1.33 -0.65 2.84
C SER A 53 -1.81 -0.27 1.45
N VAL A 54 -1.66 -1.17 0.49
CA VAL A 54 -1.95 -0.93 -0.92
C VAL A 54 -3.32 -1.49 -1.27
N VAL A 55 -4.16 -0.67 -1.86
CA VAL A 55 -5.53 -1.02 -2.23
C VAL A 55 -5.84 -0.61 -3.67
N PRO A 56 -6.71 -1.35 -4.37
CA PRO A 56 -7.18 -0.96 -5.71
C PRO A 56 -7.95 0.36 -5.71
N SER A 57 -8.91 0.53 -4.81
CA SER A 57 -9.65 1.78 -4.63
C SER A 57 -10.33 1.81 -3.27
N LEU A 58 -10.27 2.95 -2.60
CA LEU A 58 -10.91 3.16 -1.29
C LEU A 58 -12.44 3.01 -1.37
N ASP A 59 -13.04 3.21 -2.52
CA ASP A 59 -14.50 3.09 -2.73
C ASP A 59 -14.99 1.65 -2.87
N THR A 60 -14.14 0.64 -2.71
CA THR A 60 -14.54 -0.78 -2.73
C THR A 60 -14.65 -1.33 -1.30
N PRO A 61 -15.56 -2.32 -1.04
CA PRO A 61 -15.82 -2.79 0.33
C PRO A 61 -14.60 -3.37 1.04
N VAL A 62 -13.80 -4.21 0.38
CA VAL A 62 -12.61 -4.83 1.00
C VAL A 62 -11.53 -3.77 1.28
N CYS A 63 -11.35 -2.81 0.39
CA CYS A 63 -10.39 -1.71 0.58
C CYS A 63 -10.78 -0.82 1.76
N ASN A 64 -12.06 -0.52 1.88
CA ASN A 64 -12.63 0.21 3.01
C ASN A 64 -12.33 -0.53 4.33
N GLN A 65 -12.65 -1.82 4.39
CA GLN A 65 -12.42 -2.67 5.57
C GLN A 65 -10.93 -2.78 5.91
N GLN A 66 -10.07 -2.96 4.91
CA GLN A 66 -8.62 -3.01 5.11
C GLN A 66 -8.10 -1.72 5.74
N THR A 67 -8.53 -0.57 5.23
CA THR A 67 -8.11 0.72 5.76
C THR A 67 -8.58 0.91 7.21
N HIS A 68 -9.84 0.58 7.50
CA HIS A 68 -10.37 0.66 8.87
C HIS A 68 -9.64 -0.27 9.84
N LYS A 69 -9.40 -1.51 9.45
CA LYS A 69 -8.70 -2.47 10.32
C LYS A 69 -7.30 -2.02 10.67
N PHE A 70 -6.54 -1.52 9.71
CA PHE A 70 -5.22 -0.99 10.01
C PHE A 70 -5.29 0.30 10.82
N ASP A 71 -6.17 1.23 10.46
CA ASP A 71 -6.30 2.49 11.20
C ASP A 71 -6.59 2.25 12.68
N GLU A 72 -7.54 1.36 12.98
CA GLU A 72 -7.89 0.99 14.35
C GLU A 72 -6.71 0.35 15.09
N ALA A 73 -6.06 -0.65 14.48
CA ALA A 73 -4.95 -1.36 15.08
C ALA A 73 -3.73 -0.48 15.32
N LEU A 74 -3.54 0.55 14.48
CA LEU A 74 -2.36 1.43 14.53
C LEU A 74 -2.50 2.56 15.54
N GLY A 75 -3.67 2.75 16.16
CA GLY A 75 -3.86 3.79 17.17
C GLY A 75 -2.88 3.71 18.34
N SER A 76 -2.47 2.50 18.74
CA SER A 76 -1.50 2.28 19.81
C SER A 76 -0.04 2.56 19.39
N TYR A 77 0.25 2.73 18.09
CA TYR A 77 1.60 2.96 17.55
C TYR A 77 1.80 4.36 16.97
N LYS A 78 0.88 5.27 17.24
CA LYS A 78 0.72 6.57 16.57
C LYS A 78 2.02 7.36 16.35
N ASP A 79 2.91 7.38 17.35
CA ASP A 79 4.16 8.14 17.28
C ASP A 79 5.36 7.29 16.84
N LYS A 80 5.18 5.98 16.73
CA LYS A 80 6.26 5.02 16.46
C LYS A 80 6.32 4.57 15.00
N LEU A 81 5.26 4.81 14.23
CA LEU A 81 5.13 4.37 12.85
C LEU A 81 4.67 5.51 11.94
N ALA A 82 5.09 5.46 10.69
CA ALA A 82 4.50 6.22 9.60
C ALA A 82 3.65 5.25 8.75
N CYS A 83 2.35 5.49 8.67
CA CYS A 83 1.40 4.55 8.08
C CYS A 83 0.69 5.20 6.90
N TYR A 84 0.67 4.49 5.78
CA TYR A 84 0.13 5.00 4.54
C TYR A 84 -0.83 4.00 3.90
N THR A 85 -1.96 4.51 3.41
CA THR A 85 -2.79 3.78 2.45
C THR A 85 -2.49 4.33 1.06
N ILE A 86 -2.24 3.45 0.09
CA ILE A 86 -1.79 3.83 -1.25
C ILE A 86 -2.76 3.26 -2.28
N SER A 87 -3.21 4.12 -3.19
CA SER A 87 -4.10 3.74 -4.29
C SER A 87 -3.90 4.68 -5.48
N LEU A 88 -4.57 4.40 -6.59
CA LEU A 88 -4.65 5.30 -7.74
C LEU A 88 -5.87 6.22 -7.68
N ASP A 89 -6.62 6.22 -6.57
CA ASP A 89 -7.66 7.22 -6.37
C ASP A 89 -7.07 8.63 -6.41
N LEU A 90 -7.83 9.59 -6.91
CA LEU A 90 -7.39 10.98 -6.89
C LEU A 90 -7.22 11.46 -5.44
N PRO A 91 -6.24 12.34 -5.17
CA PRO A 91 -6.01 12.85 -3.82
C PRO A 91 -7.26 13.48 -3.18
N PHE A 92 -8.12 14.09 -3.97
CA PHE A 92 -9.38 14.69 -3.50
C PHE A 92 -10.35 13.62 -2.99
N ALA A 93 -10.46 12.49 -3.71
CA ALA A 93 -11.29 11.37 -3.30
C ALA A 93 -10.74 10.69 -2.04
N GLN A 94 -9.42 10.54 -1.94
CA GLN A 94 -8.75 10.00 -0.75
C GLN A 94 -9.04 10.88 0.48
N LYS A 95 -8.92 12.19 0.33
CA LYS A 95 -9.21 13.13 1.41
C LYS A 95 -10.65 13.04 1.88
N ARG A 96 -11.59 12.99 0.94
CA ARG A 96 -13.01 12.84 1.24
C ARG A 96 -13.29 11.54 2.00
N PHE A 97 -12.70 10.43 1.55
CA PHE A 97 -12.84 9.13 2.19
C PHE A 97 -12.31 9.17 3.64
N CYS A 98 -11.08 9.63 3.84
CA CYS A 98 -10.46 9.67 5.18
C CYS A 98 -11.27 10.55 6.13
N SER A 99 -11.81 11.68 5.67
CA SER A 99 -12.66 12.55 6.50
C SER A 99 -14.00 11.90 6.83
N ALA A 100 -14.68 11.33 5.84
CA ALA A 100 -15.98 10.69 6.03
C ALA A 100 -15.93 9.46 6.92
N GLU A 101 -14.83 8.69 6.82
CA GLU A 101 -14.64 7.42 7.53
C GLU A 101 -13.81 7.56 8.81
N ASN A 102 -13.45 8.77 9.20
CA ASN A 102 -12.66 9.07 10.41
C ASN A 102 -11.33 8.32 10.48
N ILE A 103 -10.64 8.20 9.36
CA ILE A 103 -9.31 7.61 9.29
C ILE A 103 -8.29 8.63 9.81
N THR A 104 -7.67 8.38 10.95
CA THR A 104 -6.82 9.35 11.66
C THR A 104 -5.39 8.88 11.88
N ASN A 105 -5.14 7.56 11.80
CA ASN A 105 -3.81 6.97 12.06
C ASN A 105 -3.05 6.63 10.77
N MET A 106 -3.67 6.82 9.62
CA MET A 106 -3.08 6.58 8.30
C MET A 106 -3.16 7.84 7.45
N GLN A 107 -2.10 8.08 6.69
CA GLN A 107 -2.07 9.11 5.65
C GLN A 107 -2.34 8.45 4.30
N SER A 108 -3.18 9.06 3.47
CA SER A 108 -3.40 8.57 2.11
C SER A 108 -2.37 9.16 1.14
N LEU A 109 -1.85 8.31 0.26
CA LEU A 109 -0.96 8.70 -0.83
C LEU A 109 -1.55 8.20 -2.15
N SER A 110 -1.58 9.07 -3.15
CA SER A 110 -2.04 8.73 -4.49
C SER A 110 -0.86 8.51 -5.43
N ASP A 111 -0.85 7.35 -6.07
CA ASP A 111 0.18 7.00 -7.07
C ASP A 111 -0.25 7.40 -8.50
N VAL A 112 -1.28 8.24 -8.63
CA VAL A 112 -1.85 8.66 -9.92
C VAL A 112 -0.88 9.50 -10.75
N HIS A 113 0.09 10.16 -10.10
CA HIS A 113 1.01 11.09 -10.75
C HIS A 113 1.86 10.42 -11.84
N ASN A 114 2.53 9.33 -11.49
CA ASN A 114 3.44 8.64 -12.43
C ASN A 114 3.50 7.13 -12.24
N HIS A 115 2.66 6.57 -11.38
CA HIS A 115 2.61 5.14 -11.06
C HIS A 115 3.94 4.56 -10.54
N SER A 116 4.81 5.41 -9.98
CA SER A 116 6.15 4.95 -9.55
C SER A 116 6.10 3.97 -8.37
N PHE A 117 5.15 4.14 -7.45
CA PHE A 117 4.95 3.15 -6.39
C PHE A 117 4.52 1.80 -6.98
N GLY A 118 3.48 1.81 -7.81
CA GLY A 118 2.96 0.59 -8.44
C GLY A 118 4.01 -0.18 -9.20
N GLN A 119 4.83 0.53 -9.97
CA GLN A 119 5.90 -0.05 -10.77
C GLN A 119 7.07 -0.55 -9.91
N ASN A 120 7.53 0.24 -8.97
CA ASN A 120 8.72 -0.10 -8.17
C ASN A 120 8.44 -1.15 -7.09
N TYR A 121 7.21 -1.21 -6.60
CA TYR A 121 6.78 -2.23 -5.62
C TYR A 121 6.08 -3.43 -6.28
N GLY A 122 5.98 -3.43 -7.61
CA GLY A 122 5.45 -4.58 -8.35
C GLY A 122 3.97 -4.85 -8.14
N VAL A 123 3.16 -3.80 -7.95
CA VAL A 123 1.71 -3.92 -7.68
C VAL A 123 0.83 -3.25 -8.73
N LEU A 124 1.41 -2.68 -9.78
CA LEU A 124 0.62 -2.10 -10.86
C LEU A 124 0.03 -3.21 -11.73
N ILE A 125 -1.30 -3.28 -11.80
CA ILE A 125 -2.00 -4.29 -12.60
C ILE A 125 -1.97 -3.89 -14.08
N GLU A 126 -1.63 -4.85 -14.92
CA GLU A 126 -1.73 -4.72 -16.38
C GLU A 126 -2.83 -5.65 -16.91
N GLY A 127 -3.55 -5.20 -17.93
CA GLY A 127 -4.61 -5.98 -18.58
C GLY A 127 -6.03 -5.52 -18.24
N LEU A 128 -6.17 -4.46 -17.46
CA LEU A 128 -7.46 -3.82 -17.19
C LEU A 128 -7.62 -2.55 -18.03
N PRO A 129 -8.86 -2.13 -18.31
CA PRO A 129 -9.12 -0.89 -19.06
C PRO A 129 -8.75 0.38 -18.31
N LEU A 130 -8.53 0.30 -17.01
CA LEU A 130 -8.03 1.40 -16.20
C LEU A 130 -6.88 0.92 -15.32
N ALA A 131 -5.99 1.84 -14.95
CA ALA A 131 -4.89 1.52 -14.06
C ALA A 131 -5.39 1.32 -12.63
N LEU A 132 -5.01 0.20 -12.02
CA LEU A 132 -5.28 -0.11 -10.61
C LEU A 132 -4.03 -0.70 -9.98
N LEU A 133 -3.89 -0.49 -8.67
CA LEU A 133 -2.91 -1.22 -7.87
C LEU A 133 -3.53 -2.52 -7.34
N SER A 134 -2.73 -3.57 -7.32
CA SER A 134 -3.11 -4.84 -6.67
C SER A 134 -3.04 -4.68 -5.15
N ARG A 135 -3.85 -5.46 -4.44
CA ARG A 135 -3.83 -5.45 -2.98
C ARG A 135 -2.53 -6.04 -2.45
N ALA A 136 -1.88 -5.30 -1.58
CA ALA A 136 -0.60 -5.70 -0.99
C ALA A 136 -0.36 -5.01 0.35
N VAL A 137 0.53 -5.55 1.14
CA VAL A 137 0.98 -4.96 2.41
C VAL A 137 2.49 -5.04 2.50
N PHE A 138 3.14 -3.93 2.81
CA PHE A 138 4.58 -3.87 3.05
C PHE A 138 4.85 -3.23 4.40
N VAL A 139 5.74 -3.84 5.17
CA VAL A 139 6.29 -3.25 6.40
C VAL A 139 7.78 -3.01 6.16
N VAL A 140 8.21 -1.79 6.45
CA VAL A 140 9.59 -1.33 6.23
C VAL A 140 10.14 -0.85 7.56
N ASP A 141 11.35 -1.25 7.92
CA ASP A 141 12.00 -0.78 9.14
C ASP A 141 12.51 0.67 9.01
N LYS A 142 13.01 1.22 10.10
CA LYS A 142 13.53 2.60 10.13
C LYS A 142 14.72 2.82 9.19
N ASN A 143 15.43 1.75 8.81
CA ASN A 143 16.59 1.82 7.92
C ASN A 143 16.22 1.68 6.43
N GLY A 144 14.93 1.50 6.12
CA GLY A 144 14.47 1.37 4.75
C GLY A 144 14.53 -0.07 4.21
N THR A 145 14.64 -1.06 5.08
CA THR A 145 14.60 -2.47 4.69
C THR A 145 13.19 -3.03 4.87
N ILE A 146 12.68 -3.73 3.85
CA ILE A 146 11.40 -4.44 3.93
C ILE A 146 11.55 -5.60 4.91
N THR A 147 10.68 -5.65 5.92
CA THR A 147 10.64 -6.76 6.89
C THR A 147 9.46 -7.69 6.65
N TYR A 148 8.46 -7.23 5.92
CA TYR A 148 7.29 -8.02 5.56
C TYR A 148 6.75 -7.54 4.21
N ALA A 149 6.44 -8.47 3.32
CA ALA A 149 5.82 -8.18 2.03
C ALA A 149 4.76 -9.24 1.74
N GLU A 150 3.54 -8.78 1.48
CA GLU A 150 2.44 -9.65 1.07
C GLU A 150 1.81 -9.12 -0.20
N TYR A 151 1.76 -9.96 -1.22
CA TYR A 151 0.98 -9.74 -2.45
C TYR A 151 -0.25 -10.63 -2.37
N VAL A 152 -1.43 -10.04 -2.21
CA VAL A 152 -2.67 -10.81 -2.08
C VAL A 152 -3.02 -11.42 -3.43
N PRO A 153 -3.19 -12.75 -3.54
CA PRO A 153 -3.36 -13.43 -4.84
C PRO A 153 -4.62 -13.05 -5.61
N GLU A 154 -5.69 -12.67 -4.92
CA GLU A 154 -6.97 -12.25 -5.51
C GLU A 154 -7.27 -10.82 -5.11
N VAL A 155 -7.53 -9.95 -6.09
CA VAL A 155 -7.75 -8.50 -5.85
C VAL A 155 -8.90 -8.27 -4.85
N GLY A 156 -9.93 -9.11 -4.87
CA GLY A 156 -11.08 -9.01 -3.98
C GLY A 156 -10.88 -9.65 -2.60
N ALA A 157 -9.75 -10.29 -2.32
CA ALA A 157 -9.51 -10.97 -1.04
C ALA A 157 -8.84 -10.04 -0.03
N HIS A 158 -9.01 -10.36 1.27
CA HIS A 158 -8.33 -9.65 2.35
C HIS A 158 -6.87 -10.06 2.47
N PRO A 159 -5.99 -9.14 2.92
CA PRO A 159 -4.63 -9.52 3.33
C PRO A 159 -4.66 -10.31 4.66
N ASN A 160 -3.53 -10.89 5.02
CA ASN A 160 -3.34 -11.50 6.34
C ASN A 160 -3.03 -10.41 7.38
N TYR A 161 -4.06 -9.90 8.02
CA TYR A 161 -3.95 -8.82 9.01
C TYR A 161 -3.06 -9.20 10.19
N ASP A 162 -3.19 -10.43 10.71
CA ASP A 162 -2.42 -10.88 11.86
C ASP A 162 -0.91 -10.91 11.55
N ALA A 163 -0.54 -11.43 10.39
CA ALA A 163 0.86 -11.47 9.97
C ALA A 163 1.43 -10.04 9.79
N ALA A 164 0.65 -9.14 9.19
CA ALA A 164 1.06 -7.74 9.02
C ALA A 164 1.22 -7.04 10.38
N LEU A 165 0.27 -7.22 11.29
CA LEU A 165 0.30 -6.61 12.61
C LEU A 165 1.45 -7.16 13.47
N ASN A 166 1.76 -8.44 13.35
CA ASN A 166 2.94 -9.03 14.01
C ASN A 166 4.24 -8.43 13.48
N ALA A 167 4.35 -8.23 12.17
CA ALA A 167 5.50 -7.56 11.56
C ALA A 167 5.65 -6.11 12.06
N ILE A 168 4.54 -5.38 12.16
CA ILE A 168 4.51 -4.01 12.70
C ILE A 168 4.99 -4.02 14.15
N LYS A 169 4.48 -4.91 14.98
CA LYS A 169 4.88 -5.04 16.39
C LYS A 169 6.38 -5.27 16.53
N THR A 170 6.96 -6.09 15.65
CA THR A 170 8.40 -6.39 15.67
C THR A 170 9.24 -5.16 15.38
N VAL A 171 8.86 -4.32 14.41
CA VAL A 171 9.66 -3.14 14.01
C VAL A 171 9.37 -1.92 14.88
N ALA A 172 8.20 -1.81 15.47
CA ALA A 172 7.78 -0.68 16.29
C ALA A 172 8.06 -0.88 17.79
N GLY A 173 8.23 -2.12 18.17
CA GLY A 173 8.53 -2.49 19.55
C GLY A 173 9.89 -2.13 19.97
#